data_071088027fa7fa2e39841b63c4fa7d7b
#
_entry.id   071088027fa7fa2e39841b63c4fa7d7b
#
_cell.length_a   1.000
_cell.length_b   1.000
_cell.length_c   1.000
_cell.angle_alpha   90.00
_cell.angle_beta   90.00
_cell.angle_gamma   90.00
#
_symmetry.space_group_name_H-M   'P 1'
#
loop_
_entity.id
_entity.type
_entity.pdbx_description
1 polymer ?
#
loop_
_entity_poly.entity_id
_entity_poly.type
_entity_poly.pdbx_seq_one_letter_code
_entity_poly.pdbx_strand_id
1 'polypeptide(L)'
;MFGQVHIFQQGNLNLALDVNSGVLHVLDDPALAVLEYIQNNPKSSREDAMSALFRRFPMTQLTEAWEDIKDLCLRDTLFSAPVAVPELFQEPAILKSLCLHVAHDCNLRCGYCFASTGDFGGGRSLMSFETGKKAVDLLIEKSGNRRHLEIDYFGGEPLMNFDVVKELTYYIKEQEKIHHKEFKLTLTTNGVLLTEEVQKFLNEEEISLVLSLDGRKEVHDRMRPNVGGQGSYETVVQRFREVIAGRPEKKDYYLRGTFTAWNKDFSKDVLHMADIGFTELSVEPVVTTDERLAFTEQDLPGLFAEYDLLAEEYLTRTWEGNPFLFFHFLQEMYHGPCLQKRLSGCGAGHEYAAVTPEGELYPCHQFVGREEFCLGDLDKGFVREDLSDEFRHSHVLSKEDCQECWARFHCSGGCHANAEQFNGDLKKPYRLACALQKKRIECALYIQAQLAMAE
;
A
#
# COMPACT_ATOMS: atom_id res chain seq x y z
N MET A 1 18.05 -14.28 -23.59
CA MET A 1 17.80 -12.95 -23.02
C MET A 1 18.15 -13.11 -21.56
N PHE A 2 19.12 -12.35 -21.03
CA PHE A 2 19.45 -12.38 -19.60
C PHE A 2 18.27 -11.81 -18.82
N GLY A 3 17.92 -12.41 -17.66
CA GLY A 3 16.95 -11.86 -16.74
C GLY A 3 17.38 -10.48 -16.23
N GLN A 4 16.43 -9.72 -15.69
CA GLN A 4 16.69 -8.38 -15.19
C GLN A 4 17.16 -8.45 -13.72
N VAL A 5 18.27 -7.76 -13.43
CA VAL A 5 18.81 -7.60 -12.07
C VAL A 5 18.86 -6.12 -11.73
N HIS A 6 18.36 -5.74 -10.56
CA HIS A 6 18.46 -4.39 -10.03
C HIS A 6 19.57 -4.31 -9.00
N ILE A 7 20.64 -3.57 -9.35
CA ILE A 7 21.80 -3.34 -8.48
C ILE A 7 21.65 -1.96 -7.84
N PHE A 8 21.82 -1.88 -6.52
CA PHE A 8 21.74 -0.63 -5.78
C PHE A 8 22.60 -0.67 -4.51
N GLN A 9 22.93 0.50 -4.00
CA GLN A 9 23.60 0.65 -2.72
C GLN A 9 22.66 1.33 -1.73
N GLN A 10 22.57 0.78 -0.52
CA GLN A 10 21.79 1.34 0.56
C GLN A 10 22.55 1.16 1.88
N GLY A 11 22.71 2.25 2.65
CA GLY A 11 23.55 2.21 3.84
C GLY A 11 24.97 1.71 3.50
N ASN A 12 25.41 0.66 4.17
CA ASN A 12 26.71 0.03 4.00
C ASN A 12 26.70 -1.21 3.10
N LEU A 13 25.56 -1.54 2.45
CA LEU A 13 25.43 -2.76 1.66
C LEU A 13 25.36 -2.47 0.15
N ASN A 14 26.03 -3.33 -0.63
CA ASN A 14 25.78 -3.48 -2.05
C ASN A 14 24.75 -4.60 -2.24
N LEU A 15 23.67 -4.32 -2.92
CA LEU A 15 22.52 -5.20 -3.05
C LEU A 15 22.20 -5.46 -4.52
N ALA A 16 21.80 -6.68 -4.83
CA ALA A 16 21.30 -7.06 -6.14
C ALA A 16 20.01 -7.88 -6.00
N LEU A 17 18.92 -7.34 -6.54
CA LEU A 17 17.62 -8.02 -6.61
C LEU A 17 17.48 -8.67 -7.98
N ASP A 18 17.34 -9.98 -8.03
CA ASP A 18 16.86 -10.65 -9.24
C ASP A 18 15.36 -10.45 -9.38
N VAL A 19 14.95 -9.75 -10.44
CA VAL A 19 13.58 -9.24 -10.58
C VAL A 19 12.55 -10.35 -10.78
N ASN A 20 12.94 -11.45 -11.43
CA ASN A 20 11.99 -12.51 -11.77
C ASN A 20 11.88 -13.56 -10.67
N SER A 21 12.98 -13.97 -10.04
CA SER A 21 12.97 -14.89 -8.90
C SER A 21 12.57 -14.18 -7.58
N GLY A 22 12.84 -12.87 -7.48
CA GLY A 22 12.66 -12.10 -6.25
C GLY A 22 13.77 -12.33 -5.22
N VAL A 23 14.86 -13.03 -5.58
CA VAL A 23 15.98 -13.28 -4.67
C VAL A 23 16.83 -12.04 -4.51
N LEU A 24 17.16 -11.70 -3.27
CA LEU A 24 18.04 -10.59 -2.92
C LEU A 24 19.41 -11.13 -2.53
N HIS A 25 20.46 -10.60 -3.15
CA HIS A 25 21.85 -10.92 -2.88
C HIS A 25 22.56 -9.72 -2.22
N VAL A 26 23.37 -10.00 -1.20
CA VAL A 26 24.34 -9.06 -0.62
C VAL A 26 25.68 -9.33 -1.26
N LEU A 27 26.32 -8.29 -1.81
CA LEU A 27 27.54 -8.40 -2.58
C LEU A 27 28.71 -7.69 -1.88
N ASP A 28 29.88 -8.28 -1.94
CA ASP A 28 31.11 -7.55 -1.68
C ASP A 28 31.54 -6.71 -2.91
N ASP A 29 32.54 -5.87 -2.77
CA ASP A 29 32.96 -4.97 -3.84
C ASP A 29 33.46 -5.71 -5.12
N PRO A 30 34.22 -6.81 -5.04
CA PRO A 30 34.60 -7.61 -6.21
C PRO A 30 33.37 -8.21 -6.93
N ALA A 31 32.43 -8.78 -6.18
CA ALA A 31 31.20 -9.37 -6.76
C ALA A 31 30.31 -8.29 -7.42
N LEU A 32 30.17 -7.15 -6.75
CA LEU A 32 29.49 -5.99 -7.36
C LEU A 32 30.13 -5.60 -8.68
N ALA A 33 31.45 -5.41 -8.72
CA ALA A 33 32.15 -4.98 -9.92
C ALA A 33 32.04 -6.01 -11.08
N VAL A 34 32.08 -7.30 -10.75
CA VAL A 34 31.91 -8.38 -11.75
C VAL A 34 30.48 -8.40 -12.26
N LEU A 35 29.48 -8.28 -11.37
CA LEU A 35 28.06 -8.27 -11.75
C LEU A 35 27.71 -7.07 -12.63
N GLU A 36 28.17 -5.86 -12.27
CA GLU A 36 28.02 -4.65 -13.10
C GLU A 36 28.67 -4.81 -14.48
N TYR A 37 29.87 -5.43 -14.51
CA TYR A 37 30.56 -5.68 -15.77
C TYR A 37 29.74 -6.62 -16.68
N ILE A 38 29.23 -7.73 -16.14
CA ILE A 38 28.40 -8.69 -16.89
C ILE A 38 27.12 -8.01 -17.39
N GLN A 39 26.44 -7.22 -16.54
CA GLN A 39 25.20 -6.53 -16.92
C GLN A 39 25.42 -5.54 -18.06
N ASN A 40 26.52 -4.80 -18.04
CA ASN A 40 26.87 -3.84 -19.08
C ASN A 40 27.46 -4.49 -20.34
N ASN A 41 27.96 -5.72 -20.24
CA ASN A 41 28.62 -6.46 -21.30
C ASN A 41 28.09 -7.90 -21.42
N PRO A 42 26.82 -8.12 -21.78
CA PRO A 42 26.16 -9.44 -21.66
C PRO A 42 26.71 -10.55 -22.58
N LYS A 43 27.64 -10.22 -23.48
CA LYS A 43 28.32 -11.17 -24.38
C LYS A 43 29.79 -11.38 -24.01
N SER A 44 30.28 -10.75 -22.94
CA SER A 44 31.67 -10.83 -22.55
C SER A 44 32.02 -12.20 -21.96
N SER A 45 33.24 -12.61 -22.15
CA SER A 45 33.83 -13.80 -21.52
C SER A 45 34.31 -13.47 -20.11
N ARG A 46 34.68 -14.54 -19.38
CA ARG A 46 35.36 -14.40 -18.10
C ARG A 46 36.67 -13.64 -18.24
N GLU A 47 37.43 -13.96 -19.28
CA GLU A 47 38.71 -13.35 -19.56
C GLU A 47 38.60 -11.84 -19.81
N ASP A 48 37.52 -11.41 -20.47
CA ASP A 48 37.23 -9.99 -20.69
C ASP A 48 36.97 -9.27 -19.36
N ALA A 49 36.15 -9.87 -18.49
CA ALA A 49 35.85 -9.33 -17.18
C ALA A 49 37.10 -9.23 -16.29
N MET A 50 37.90 -10.31 -16.25
CA MET A 50 39.17 -10.34 -15.51
C MET A 50 40.12 -9.26 -16.01
N SER A 51 40.27 -9.13 -17.33
CA SER A 51 41.12 -8.12 -17.99
C SER A 51 40.67 -6.70 -17.69
N ALA A 52 39.38 -6.45 -17.59
CA ALA A 52 38.82 -5.13 -17.26
C ALA A 52 39.02 -4.72 -15.77
N LEU A 53 38.95 -5.70 -14.87
CA LEU A 53 38.85 -5.44 -13.42
C LEU A 53 40.13 -5.70 -12.64
N PHE A 54 41.17 -6.38 -13.23
CA PHE A 54 42.39 -6.79 -12.50
C PHE A 54 43.18 -5.65 -11.85
N ARG A 55 43.01 -4.41 -12.33
CA ARG A 55 43.66 -3.24 -11.73
C ARG A 55 42.97 -2.74 -10.46
N ARG A 56 41.71 -3.15 -10.25
CA ARG A 56 40.89 -2.73 -9.10
C ARG A 56 40.93 -3.75 -7.98
N PHE A 57 40.98 -5.05 -8.33
CA PHE A 57 40.88 -6.16 -7.35
C PHE A 57 41.89 -7.26 -7.67
N PRO A 58 42.34 -8.03 -6.65
CA PRO A 58 43.16 -9.21 -6.84
C PRO A 58 42.46 -10.25 -7.74
N MET A 59 43.24 -10.93 -8.59
CA MET A 59 42.70 -11.92 -9.53
C MET A 59 41.97 -13.07 -8.82
N THR A 60 42.40 -13.44 -7.60
CA THR A 60 41.76 -14.48 -6.79
C THR A 60 40.33 -14.08 -6.41
N GLN A 61 40.11 -12.85 -5.92
CA GLN A 61 38.78 -12.33 -5.55
C GLN A 61 37.87 -12.22 -6.78
N LEU A 62 38.39 -11.73 -7.91
CA LEU A 62 37.60 -11.66 -9.13
C LEU A 62 37.19 -13.04 -9.65
N THR A 63 38.08 -14.03 -9.49
CA THR A 63 37.81 -15.42 -9.89
C THR A 63 36.69 -16.01 -9.02
N GLU A 64 36.77 -15.86 -7.71
CA GLU A 64 35.78 -16.30 -6.74
C GLU A 64 34.43 -15.65 -7.04
N ALA A 65 34.38 -14.32 -7.15
CA ALA A 65 33.16 -13.59 -7.49
C ALA A 65 32.51 -14.04 -8.83
N TRP A 66 33.33 -14.35 -9.83
CA TRP A 66 32.81 -14.86 -11.11
C TRP A 66 32.18 -16.25 -10.96
N GLU A 67 32.83 -17.17 -10.24
CA GLU A 67 32.30 -18.53 -10.04
C GLU A 67 31.03 -18.50 -9.18
N ASP A 68 30.98 -17.64 -8.14
CA ASP A 68 29.78 -17.44 -7.33
C ASP A 68 28.61 -16.91 -8.16
N ILE A 69 28.81 -15.86 -8.95
CA ILE A 69 27.79 -15.32 -9.84
C ILE A 69 27.32 -16.39 -10.84
N LYS A 70 28.23 -17.17 -11.42
CA LYS A 70 27.88 -18.26 -12.33
C LYS A 70 27.05 -19.35 -11.63
N ASP A 71 27.38 -19.72 -10.39
CA ASP A 71 26.61 -20.68 -9.61
C ASP A 71 25.18 -20.15 -9.32
N LEU A 72 25.05 -18.88 -8.96
CA LEU A 72 23.73 -18.24 -8.79
C LEU A 72 22.90 -18.24 -10.08
N CYS A 73 23.55 -18.01 -11.23
CA CYS A 73 22.88 -18.12 -12.54
C CYS A 73 22.43 -19.56 -12.85
N LEU A 74 23.24 -20.57 -12.49
CA LEU A 74 22.89 -21.97 -12.69
C LEU A 74 21.74 -22.43 -11.78
N ARG A 75 21.58 -21.79 -10.64
CA ARG A 75 20.46 -22.04 -9.69
C ARG A 75 19.18 -21.24 -10.06
N ASP A 76 19.20 -20.47 -11.12
CA ASP A 76 18.09 -19.58 -11.55
C ASP A 76 17.69 -18.56 -10.45
N THR A 77 18.68 -18.10 -9.66
CA THR A 77 18.52 -17.08 -8.62
C THR A 77 19.17 -15.75 -8.97
N LEU A 78 19.88 -15.68 -10.10
CA LEU A 78 20.45 -14.47 -10.68
C LEU A 78 20.30 -14.52 -12.20
N PHE A 79 19.86 -13.42 -12.83
CA PHE A 79 19.45 -13.37 -14.23
C PHE A 79 18.42 -14.45 -14.58
N SER A 80 17.52 -14.76 -13.65
CA SER A 80 16.50 -15.80 -13.78
C SER A 80 15.56 -15.58 -14.97
N ALA A 81 15.00 -16.67 -15.48
CA ALA A 81 14.10 -16.61 -16.62
C ALA A 81 12.83 -15.78 -16.30
N PRO A 82 12.25 -15.09 -17.29
CA PRO A 82 10.99 -14.39 -17.11
C PRO A 82 9.89 -15.31 -16.58
N VAL A 83 9.14 -14.83 -15.60
CA VAL A 83 8.00 -15.56 -15.06
C VAL A 83 6.96 -15.74 -16.17
N ALA A 84 6.59 -16.99 -16.46
CA ALA A 84 5.48 -17.26 -17.37
C ALA A 84 4.20 -16.70 -16.74
N VAL A 85 3.52 -15.82 -17.47
CA VAL A 85 2.25 -15.26 -17.04
C VAL A 85 1.18 -16.32 -17.29
N PRO A 86 0.57 -16.86 -16.25
CA PRO A 86 -0.55 -17.75 -16.44
C PRO A 86 -1.71 -17.00 -17.09
N GLU A 87 -2.63 -17.74 -17.71
CA GLU A 87 -3.92 -17.25 -18.21
C GLU A 87 -4.86 -16.77 -17.05
N LEU A 88 -4.27 -16.15 -16.02
CA LEU A 88 -4.90 -15.76 -14.75
C LEU A 88 -6.07 -14.76 -14.93
N PHE A 89 -6.13 -14.11 -16.09
CA PHE A 89 -7.14 -13.10 -16.36
C PHE A 89 -8.24 -13.59 -17.31
N GLN A 90 -8.29 -14.87 -17.61
CA GLN A 90 -9.32 -15.46 -18.49
C GLN A 90 -10.62 -15.78 -17.75
N GLU A 91 -10.54 -16.09 -16.44
CA GLU A 91 -11.73 -16.35 -15.64
C GLU A 91 -12.39 -15.03 -15.22
N PRO A 92 -13.72 -15.00 -15.07
CA PRO A 92 -14.42 -13.83 -14.52
C PRO A 92 -13.86 -13.44 -13.16
N ALA A 93 -13.73 -12.14 -12.92
CA ALA A 93 -13.28 -11.65 -11.62
C ALA A 93 -14.29 -12.02 -10.53
N ILE A 94 -13.78 -12.51 -9.39
CA ILE A 94 -14.57 -12.83 -8.21
C ILE A 94 -14.43 -11.66 -7.22
N LEU A 95 -15.55 -11.03 -6.87
CA LEU A 95 -15.56 -9.95 -5.90
C LEU A 95 -15.10 -10.49 -4.53
N LYS A 96 -14.12 -9.81 -3.92
CA LYS A 96 -13.56 -10.22 -2.63
C LYS A 96 -13.83 -9.21 -1.53
N SER A 97 -13.98 -7.93 -1.89
CA SER A 97 -14.10 -6.87 -0.89
C SER A 97 -14.93 -5.69 -1.37
N LEU A 98 -15.60 -5.03 -0.43
CA LEU A 98 -16.32 -3.77 -0.63
C LEU A 98 -15.86 -2.72 0.36
N CYS A 99 -15.74 -1.48 -0.13
CA CYS A 99 -15.62 -0.29 0.68
C CYS A 99 -17.00 0.37 0.80
N LEU A 100 -17.62 0.28 1.96
CA LEU A 100 -18.93 0.86 2.20
C LEU A 100 -18.76 2.31 2.69
N HIS A 101 -19.15 3.26 1.86
CA HIS A 101 -19.23 4.66 2.26
C HIS A 101 -20.49 4.85 3.11
N VAL A 102 -20.39 4.51 4.39
CA VAL A 102 -21.55 4.61 5.29
C VAL A 102 -21.95 6.04 5.57
N ALA A 103 -21.07 7.02 5.32
CA ALA A 103 -21.37 8.44 5.49
C ALA A 103 -20.64 9.29 4.42
N HIS A 104 -21.38 10.07 3.66
CA HIS A 104 -20.89 11.18 2.85
C HIS A 104 -21.00 12.48 3.64
N ASP A 105 -20.42 12.52 4.82
CA ASP A 105 -20.24 13.68 5.70
C ASP A 105 -19.04 13.46 6.61
N CYS A 106 -18.42 14.54 7.10
CA CYS A 106 -17.28 14.47 7.99
C CYS A 106 -17.29 15.63 8.98
N ASN A 107 -16.83 15.36 10.19
CA ASN A 107 -16.66 16.34 11.27
C ASN A 107 -15.30 17.06 11.28
N LEU A 108 -14.37 16.70 10.35
CA LEU A 108 -13.12 17.39 10.09
C LEU A 108 -13.12 18.09 8.73
N ARG A 109 -12.12 18.96 8.53
CA ARG A 109 -11.89 19.72 7.28
C ARG A 109 -10.42 19.59 6.88
N CYS A 110 -10.00 18.36 6.53
CA CYS A 110 -8.61 18.07 6.20
C CYS A 110 -8.20 18.77 4.90
N GLY A 111 -7.07 19.49 4.93
CA GLY A 111 -6.61 20.32 3.82
C GLY A 111 -6.26 19.55 2.53
N TYR A 112 -5.95 18.26 2.64
CA TYR A 112 -5.61 17.37 1.51
C TYR A 112 -6.70 16.35 1.17
N CYS A 113 -7.92 16.49 1.72
CA CYS A 113 -8.95 15.47 1.59
C CYS A 113 -9.42 15.31 0.14
N PHE A 114 -9.25 14.13 -0.44
CA PHE A 114 -9.73 13.81 -1.78
C PHE A 114 -11.27 13.73 -1.84
N ALA A 115 -11.92 13.49 -0.69
CA ALA A 115 -13.37 13.45 -0.55
C ALA A 115 -14.00 14.84 -0.36
N SER A 116 -13.30 15.94 -0.70
CA SER A 116 -13.75 17.31 -0.49
C SER A 116 -14.01 17.59 1.01
N THR A 117 -15.23 17.90 1.41
CA THR A 117 -15.61 18.04 2.83
C THR A 117 -16.15 16.74 3.46
N GLY A 118 -15.85 15.61 2.81
CA GLY A 118 -16.36 14.28 3.17
C GLY A 118 -17.60 13.88 2.38
N ASP A 119 -18.07 14.74 1.47
CA ASP A 119 -19.30 14.58 0.66
C ASP A 119 -19.04 14.08 -0.76
N PHE A 120 -17.77 13.87 -1.14
CA PHE A 120 -17.34 13.40 -2.46
C PHE A 120 -17.90 14.23 -3.63
N GLY A 121 -18.26 15.53 -3.36
CA GLY A 121 -18.83 16.42 -4.35
C GLY A 121 -20.32 16.19 -4.66
N GLY A 122 -20.95 15.17 -4.09
CA GLY A 122 -22.35 14.77 -4.32
C GLY A 122 -23.38 15.30 -3.31
N GLY A 123 -22.89 15.95 -2.24
CA GLY A 123 -23.76 16.36 -1.13
C GLY A 123 -23.71 15.39 0.05
N ARG A 124 -24.23 15.85 1.19
CA ARG A 124 -24.18 15.07 2.43
C ARG A 124 -25.29 14.04 2.51
N SER A 125 -24.92 12.80 2.76
CA SER A 125 -25.85 11.70 2.91
C SER A 125 -25.30 10.64 3.86
N LEU A 126 -26.18 9.83 4.40
CA LEU A 126 -25.85 8.68 5.26
C LEU A 126 -26.45 7.42 4.63
N MET A 127 -25.70 6.35 4.58
CA MET A 127 -26.16 5.05 4.10
C MET A 127 -27.27 4.52 4.99
N SER A 128 -28.34 4.01 4.39
CA SER A 128 -29.38 3.29 5.14
C SER A 128 -28.91 1.85 5.44
N PHE A 129 -29.46 1.23 6.48
CA PHE A 129 -29.24 -0.19 6.75
C PHE A 129 -29.61 -1.06 5.53
N GLU A 130 -30.73 -0.76 4.87
CA GLU A 130 -31.18 -1.52 3.70
C GLU A 130 -30.19 -1.42 2.51
N THR A 131 -29.60 -0.25 2.31
CA THR A 131 -28.54 -0.08 1.29
C THR A 131 -27.31 -0.92 1.64
N GLY A 132 -26.82 -0.82 2.88
CA GLY A 132 -25.68 -1.60 3.33
C GLY A 132 -25.93 -3.12 3.28
N LYS A 133 -27.16 -3.55 3.66
CA LYS A 133 -27.59 -4.94 3.57
C LYS A 133 -27.51 -5.45 2.13
N LYS A 134 -28.08 -4.71 1.15
CA LYS A 134 -27.98 -5.05 -0.28
C LYS A 134 -26.53 -5.18 -0.75
N ALA A 135 -25.62 -4.33 -0.26
CA ALA A 135 -24.22 -4.40 -0.60
C ALA A 135 -23.55 -5.67 -0.07
N VAL A 136 -23.86 -6.06 1.17
CA VAL A 136 -23.38 -7.33 1.75
C VAL A 136 -23.91 -8.52 0.95
N ASP A 137 -25.19 -8.53 0.63
CA ASP A 137 -25.83 -9.60 -0.17
C ASP A 137 -25.17 -9.71 -1.56
N LEU A 138 -24.91 -8.57 -2.23
CA LEU A 138 -24.21 -8.52 -3.52
C LEU A 138 -22.78 -9.11 -3.39
N LEU A 139 -22.03 -8.76 -2.33
CA LEU A 139 -20.69 -9.30 -2.13
C LEU A 139 -20.73 -10.83 -1.96
N ILE A 140 -21.65 -11.33 -1.17
CA ILE A 140 -21.83 -12.78 -0.97
C ILE A 140 -22.15 -13.46 -2.32
N GLU A 141 -23.10 -12.93 -3.08
CA GLU A 141 -23.48 -13.46 -4.41
C GLU A 141 -22.29 -13.50 -5.37
N LYS A 142 -21.59 -12.37 -5.51
CA LYS A 142 -20.49 -12.21 -6.49
C LYS A 142 -19.16 -12.82 -6.03
N SER A 143 -19.07 -13.28 -4.79
CA SER A 143 -17.85 -13.92 -4.25
C SER A 143 -17.71 -15.40 -4.64
N GLY A 144 -18.73 -16.01 -5.21
CA GLY A 144 -18.71 -17.42 -5.59
C GLY A 144 -18.28 -18.32 -4.42
N ASN A 145 -17.29 -19.17 -4.65
CA ASN A 145 -16.77 -20.11 -3.64
C ASN A 145 -15.70 -19.48 -2.70
N ARG A 146 -15.39 -18.20 -2.83
CA ARG A 146 -14.41 -17.53 -1.95
C ARG A 146 -14.94 -17.49 -0.53
N ARG A 147 -14.17 -18.03 0.42
CA ARG A 147 -14.54 -18.08 1.84
C ARG A 147 -14.27 -16.76 2.55
N HIS A 148 -13.09 -16.17 2.33
CA HIS A 148 -12.65 -14.95 3.02
C HIS A 148 -13.05 -13.73 2.22
N LEU A 149 -13.84 -12.85 2.84
CA LEU A 149 -14.35 -11.60 2.30
C LEU A 149 -13.93 -10.44 3.18
N GLU A 150 -13.92 -9.22 2.63
CA GLU A 150 -13.52 -8.02 3.39
C GLU A 150 -14.56 -6.92 3.19
N ILE A 151 -14.88 -6.21 4.25
CA ILE A 151 -15.69 -4.99 4.23
C ILE A 151 -14.96 -3.89 4.98
N ASP A 152 -14.76 -2.75 4.31
CA ASP A 152 -14.21 -1.54 4.90
C ASP A 152 -15.33 -0.54 5.14
N TYR A 153 -15.63 -0.20 6.39
CA TYR A 153 -16.47 0.93 6.74
C TYR A 153 -15.68 2.22 6.54
N PHE A 154 -16.14 3.01 5.60
CA PHE A 154 -15.44 4.19 5.09
C PHE A 154 -16.40 5.36 4.82
N GLY A 155 -15.90 6.40 4.12
CA GLY A 155 -16.64 7.57 3.69
C GLY A 155 -15.93 8.86 4.09
N GLY A 156 -16.66 9.87 4.49
CA GLY A 156 -16.11 11.06 5.12
C GLY A 156 -15.62 10.74 6.53
N GLU A 157 -16.56 10.43 7.43
CA GLU A 157 -16.29 9.83 8.75
C GLU A 157 -17.36 8.77 9.04
N PRO A 158 -17.02 7.48 9.03
CA PRO A 158 -18.02 6.41 9.20
C PRO A 158 -18.72 6.43 10.55
N LEU A 159 -18.08 6.92 11.62
CA LEU A 159 -18.68 7.01 12.93
C LEU A 159 -19.79 8.07 13.02
N MET A 160 -20.00 8.90 12.01
CA MET A 160 -21.19 9.75 11.91
C MET A 160 -22.47 8.94 11.64
N ASN A 161 -22.33 7.69 11.20
CA ASN A 161 -23.40 6.74 10.96
C ASN A 161 -23.21 5.46 11.78
N PHE A 162 -22.79 5.59 13.03
CA PHE A 162 -22.40 4.47 13.88
C PHE A 162 -23.51 3.43 14.08
N ASP A 163 -24.78 3.86 14.15
CA ASP A 163 -25.88 2.92 14.31
C ASP A 163 -25.99 1.95 13.14
N VAL A 164 -25.82 2.42 11.91
CA VAL A 164 -25.79 1.56 10.72
C VAL A 164 -24.55 0.65 10.70
N VAL A 165 -23.39 1.14 11.16
CA VAL A 165 -22.19 0.30 11.33
C VAL A 165 -22.47 -0.87 12.27
N LYS A 166 -23.14 -0.62 13.41
CA LYS A 166 -23.55 -1.67 14.38
C LYS A 166 -24.49 -2.70 13.73
N GLU A 167 -25.56 -2.21 13.12
CA GLU A 167 -26.59 -3.07 12.51
C GLU A 167 -26.00 -3.94 11.41
N LEU A 168 -25.17 -3.35 10.52
CA LEU A 168 -24.49 -4.10 9.46
C LEU A 168 -23.49 -5.12 9.99
N THR A 169 -22.75 -4.80 11.05
CA THR A 169 -21.82 -5.75 11.66
C THR A 169 -22.55 -6.98 12.18
N TYR A 170 -23.68 -6.81 12.85
CA TYR A 170 -24.50 -7.95 13.32
C TYR A 170 -25.09 -8.73 12.15
N TYR A 171 -25.58 -8.04 11.14
CA TYR A 171 -26.09 -8.69 9.92
C TYR A 171 -25.02 -9.53 9.24
N ILE A 172 -23.81 -9.00 9.05
CA ILE A 172 -22.68 -9.71 8.43
C ILE A 172 -22.36 -10.98 9.23
N LYS A 173 -22.26 -10.90 10.55
CA LYS A 173 -21.97 -12.06 11.41
C LYS A 173 -23.07 -13.14 11.38
N GLU A 174 -24.30 -12.77 11.08
CA GLU A 174 -25.37 -13.73 10.81
C GLU A 174 -25.19 -14.40 9.43
N GLN A 175 -24.88 -13.59 8.40
CA GLN A 175 -24.66 -14.10 7.05
C GLN A 175 -23.41 -14.99 6.94
N GLU A 176 -22.37 -14.77 7.72
CA GLU A 176 -21.20 -15.65 7.82
C GLU A 176 -21.60 -17.11 8.09
N LYS A 177 -22.51 -17.28 9.05
CA LYS A 177 -23.00 -18.60 9.47
C LYS A 177 -23.87 -19.26 8.40
N ILE A 178 -24.72 -18.48 7.74
CA ILE A 178 -25.65 -18.97 6.71
C ILE A 178 -24.91 -19.39 5.45
N HIS A 179 -23.93 -18.57 5.00
CA HIS A 179 -23.23 -18.75 3.73
C HIS A 179 -21.85 -19.39 3.86
N HIS A 180 -21.43 -19.76 5.09
CA HIS A 180 -20.10 -20.34 5.37
C HIS A 180 -18.96 -19.45 4.88
N LYS A 181 -19.10 -18.13 5.05
CA LYS A 181 -18.10 -17.10 4.75
C LYS A 181 -17.42 -16.63 6.03
N GLU A 182 -16.29 -15.95 5.87
CA GLU A 182 -15.55 -15.28 6.95
C GLU A 182 -15.27 -13.86 6.51
N PHE A 183 -15.78 -12.88 7.25
CA PHE A 183 -15.57 -11.48 6.91
C PHE A 183 -14.50 -10.84 7.80
N LYS A 184 -13.52 -10.22 7.18
CA LYS A 184 -12.66 -9.25 7.86
C LYS A 184 -13.32 -7.88 7.75
N LEU A 185 -13.68 -7.31 8.90
CA LEU A 185 -14.25 -5.96 9.00
C LEU A 185 -13.15 -4.96 9.36
N THR A 186 -13.09 -3.86 8.63
CA THR A 186 -12.17 -2.75 8.89
C THR A 186 -12.95 -1.45 8.99
N LEU A 187 -12.52 -0.52 9.81
CA LEU A 187 -13.10 0.81 9.94
C LEU A 187 -11.99 1.86 9.94
N THR A 188 -12.08 2.81 8.99
CA THR A 188 -11.17 3.95 8.91
C THR A 188 -11.80 5.16 9.57
N THR A 189 -11.16 5.71 10.62
CA THR A 189 -11.72 6.86 11.36
C THR A 189 -10.70 7.94 11.66
N ASN A 190 -11.16 9.18 11.70
CA ASN A 190 -10.40 10.31 12.20
C ASN A 190 -10.31 10.38 13.73
N GLY A 191 -11.01 9.50 14.45
CA GLY A 191 -10.94 9.34 15.88
C GLY A 191 -11.75 10.33 16.73
N VAL A 192 -12.27 11.40 16.17
CA VAL A 192 -12.99 12.42 16.94
C VAL A 192 -14.30 11.90 17.57
N LEU A 193 -14.89 10.86 17.00
CA LEU A 193 -16.12 10.24 17.50
C LEU A 193 -15.89 8.90 18.21
N LEU A 194 -14.66 8.50 18.49
CA LEU A 194 -14.33 7.32 19.28
C LEU A 194 -14.70 7.50 20.78
N THR A 195 -16.00 7.52 21.08
CA THR A 195 -16.50 7.52 22.46
C THR A 195 -16.26 6.16 23.13
N GLU A 196 -16.42 6.07 24.45
CA GLU A 196 -16.27 4.81 25.19
C GLU A 196 -17.21 3.70 24.64
N GLU A 197 -18.45 4.05 24.29
CA GLU A 197 -19.41 3.11 23.67
C GLU A 197 -18.87 2.58 22.32
N VAL A 198 -18.37 3.49 21.47
CA VAL A 198 -17.83 3.12 20.16
C VAL A 198 -16.59 2.24 20.31
N GLN A 199 -15.65 2.62 21.18
CA GLN A 199 -14.42 1.85 21.43
C GLN A 199 -14.75 0.45 21.92
N LYS A 200 -15.67 0.31 22.86
CA LYS A 200 -16.13 -0.97 23.39
C LYS A 200 -16.70 -1.85 22.27
N PHE A 201 -17.61 -1.33 21.46
CA PHE A 201 -18.19 -2.07 20.33
C PHE A 201 -17.13 -2.54 19.33
N LEU A 202 -16.26 -1.64 18.89
CA LEU A 202 -15.22 -1.97 17.91
C LEU A 202 -14.25 -3.06 18.39
N ASN A 203 -13.98 -3.07 19.71
CA ASN A 203 -13.11 -4.07 20.33
C ASN A 203 -13.84 -5.40 20.56
N GLU A 204 -15.10 -5.40 21.01
CA GLU A 204 -15.91 -6.61 21.22
C GLU A 204 -16.23 -7.31 19.89
N GLU A 205 -16.53 -6.55 18.84
CA GLU A 205 -16.86 -7.08 17.51
C GLU A 205 -15.63 -7.38 16.64
N GLU A 206 -14.43 -7.13 17.18
CA GLU A 206 -13.14 -7.43 16.55
C GLU A 206 -12.91 -6.71 15.22
N ILE A 207 -13.43 -5.49 15.08
CA ILE A 207 -13.26 -4.68 13.87
C ILE A 207 -11.82 -4.13 13.81
N SER A 208 -11.09 -4.38 12.72
CA SER A 208 -9.76 -3.82 12.48
C SER A 208 -9.83 -2.30 12.30
N LEU A 209 -8.82 -1.55 12.78
CA LEU A 209 -8.88 -0.10 12.80
C LEU A 209 -7.78 0.53 11.95
N VAL A 210 -8.18 1.48 11.09
CA VAL A 210 -7.28 2.43 10.46
C VAL A 210 -7.52 3.80 11.11
N LEU A 211 -6.54 4.24 11.91
CA LEU A 211 -6.63 5.41 12.77
C LEU A 211 -5.86 6.57 12.16
N SER A 212 -6.56 7.64 11.79
CA SER A 212 -5.97 8.74 11.04
C SER A 212 -5.15 9.69 11.91
N LEU A 213 -3.81 9.66 11.81
CA LEU A 213 -2.88 10.55 12.51
C LEU A 213 -1.69 10.90 11.62
N ASP A 214 -1.40 12.20 11.41
CA ASP A 214 -0.36 12.62 10.47
C ASP A 214 1.04 12.76 11.09
N GLY A 215 1.17 12.58 12.41
CA GLY A 215 2.44 12.69 13.11
C GLY A 215 2.43 13.75 14.20
N ARG A 216 3.42 14.66 14.20
CA ARG A 216 3.57 15.73 15.21
C ARG A 216 2.32 16.61 15.30
N LYS A 217 2.06 17.15 16.48
CA LYS A 217 0.86 17.94 16.79
C LYS A 217 0.64 19.08 15.78
N GLU A 218 1.68 19.87 15.52
CA GLU A 218 1.62 21.03 14.61
C GLU A 218 1.33 20.61 13.16
N VAL A 219 1.79 19.44 12.73
CA VAL A 219 1.49 18.87 11.40
C VAL A 219 0.04 18.41 11.34
N HIS A 220 -0.38 17.61 12.31
CA HIS A 220 -1.75 17.09 12.37
C HIS A 220 -2.78 18.20 12.48
N ASP A 221 -2.64 19.12 13.43
CA ASP A 221 -3.61 20.19 13.68
C ASP A 221 -3.74 21.17 12.50
N ARG A 222 -2.64 21.39 11.77
CA ARG A 222 -2.64 22.20 10.54
C ARG A 222 -3.44 21.55 9.42
N MET A 223 -3.32 20.23 9.27
CA MET A 223 -3.89 19.51 8.13
C MET A 223 -5.27 18.93 8.41
N ARG A 224 -5.60 18.66 9.69
CA ARG A 224 -6.87 18.05 10.11
C ARG A 224 -7.64 18.88 11.15
N PRO A 225 -7.95 20.15 10.84
CA PRO A 225 -8.79 20.96 11.72
C PRO A 225 -10.22 20.43 11.75
N ASN A 226 -10.92 20.66 12.86
CA ASN A 226 -12.34 20.44 12.94
C ASN A 226 -13.13 21.52 12.14
N VAL A 227 -14.46 21.37 12.06
CA VAL A 227 -15.34 22.33 11.35
C VAL A 227 -15.19 23.76 11.89
N GLY A 228 -14.84 23.94 13.17
CA GLY A 228 -14.58 25.23 13.79
C GLY A 228 -13.16 25.78 13.60
N GLY A 229 -12.30 25.08 12.84
CA GLY A 229 -10.92 25.48 12.59
C GLY A 229 -9.94 25.18 13.73
N GLN A 230 -10.35 24.43 14.75
CA GLN A 230 -9.50 24.04 15.88
C GLN A 230 -8.78 22.73 15.59
N GLY A 231 -7.57 22.54 16.16
CA GLY A 231 -6.84 21.29 16.06
C GLY A 231 -7.56 20.11 16.69
N SER A 232 -7.29 18.91 16.21
CA SER A 232 -7.90 17.65 16.68
C SER A 232 -6.91 16.71 17.38
N TYR A 233 -5.60 16.99 17.33
CA TYR A 233 -4.52 16.11 17.78
C TYR A 233 -4.72 15.57 19.21
N GLU A 234 -4.92 16.42 20.20
CA GLU A 234 -4.99 16.02 21.61
C GLU A 234 -6.15 15.03 21.85
N THR A 235 -7.32 15.35 21.27
CA THR A 235 -8.50 14.49 21.37
C THR A 235 -8.27 13.14 20.70
N VAL A 236 -7.67 13.16 19.51
CA VAL A 236 -7.45 11.96 18.67
C VAL A 236 -6.42 11.05 19.34
N VAL A 237 -5.26 11.58 19.76
CA VAL A 237 -4.19 10.79 20.39
C VAL A 237 -4.68 10.13 21.68
N GLN A 238 -5.43 10.85 22.51
CA GLN A 238 -6.00 10.29 23.73
C GLN A 238 -6.92 9.10 23.40
N ARG A 239 -7.86 9.26 22.48
CA ARG A 239 -8.83 8.23 22.11
C ARG A 239 -8.19 7.02 21.42
N PHE A 240 -7.14 7.25 20.62
CA PHE A 240 -6.40 6.15 20.02
C PHE A 240 -5.69 5.31 21.08
N ARG A 241 -5.06 5.93 22.07
CA ARG A 241 -4.47 5.20 23.19
C ARG A 241 -5.51 4.39 23.96
N GLU A 242 -6.67 4.96 24.22
CA GLU A 242 -7.76 4.30 24.93
C GLU A 242 -8.27 3.07 24.16
N VAL A 243 -8.60 3.23 22.87
CA VAL A 243 -9.13 2.12 22.05
C VAL A 243 -8.10 1.01 21.86
N ILE A 244 -6.82 1.35 21.66
CA ILE A 244 -5.74 0.36 21.50
C ILE A 244 -5.50 -0.38 22.81
N ALA A 245 -5.47 0.31 23.95
CA ALA A 245 -5.30 -0.32 25.26
C ALA A 245 -6.42 -1.31 25.62
N GLY A 246 -7.62 -1.07 25.11
CA GLY A 246 -8.77 -1.97 25.26
C GLY A 246 -8.82 -3.16 24.31
N ARG A 247 -7.89 -3.24 23.33
CA ARG A 247 -7.88 -4.33 22.34
C ARG A 247 -7.24 -5.59 22.92
N PRO A 248 -7.78 -6.79 22.61
CA PRO A 248 -7.10 -8.04 22.87
C PRO A 248 -5.74 -8.08 22.15
N GLU A 249 -4.79 -8.83 22.70
CA GLU A 249 -3.50 -9.09 22.01
C GLU A 249 -3.74 -9.57 20.59
N LYS A 250 -2.97 -9.02 19.63
CA LYS A 250 -3.00 -9.32 18.18
C LYS A 250 -4.18 -8.75 17.40
N LYS A 251 -4.86 -7.74 17.88
CA LYS A 251 -5.86 -7.06 17.06
C LYS A 251 -5.23 -6.02 16.14
N ASP A 252 -5.60 -6.12 14.87
CA ASP A 252 -5.06 -5.26 13.83
C ASP A 252 -5.51 -3.81 14.02
N TYR A 253 -4.55 -2.90 14.07
CA TYR A 253 -4.76 -1.48 13.88
C TYR A 253 -3.57 -0.89 13.11
N TYR A 254 -3.81 0.23 12.46
CA TYR A 254 -2.75 1.06 11.89
C TYR A 254 -3.02 2.51 12.18
N LEU A 255 -1.98 3.25 12.57
CA LEU A 255 -2.01 4.69 12.43
C LEU A 255 -1.67 5.00 10.99
N ARG A 256 -2.57 5.70 10.30
CA ARG A 256 -2.37 6.13 8.93
C ARG A 256 -2.29 7.64 8.84
N GLY A 257 -1.11 8.14 8.46
CA GLY A 257 -0.84 9.54 8.23
C GLY A 257 -0.60 9.88 6.77
N THR A 258 -0.66 11.17 6.48
CA THR A 258 -0.33 11.73 5.16
C THR A 258 0.68 12.85 5.33
N PHE A 259 1.80 12.80 4.60
CA PHE A 259 2.75 13.91 4.54
C PHE A 259 2.62 14.70 3.23
N THR A 260 2.94 15.98 3.29
CA THR A 260 2.75 16.94 2.21
C THR A 260 4.00 17.75 1.97
N ALA A 261 4.01 18.64 0.98
CA ALA A 261 5.10 19.58 0.76
C ALA A 261 5.41 20.48 1.99
N TRP A 262 4.55 20.49 3.00
CA TRP A 262 4.73 21.27 4.22
C TRP A 262 5.49 20.56 5.33
N ASN A 263 5.50 19.22 5.32
CA ASN A 263 6.22 18.36 6.26
C ASN A 263 7.08 17.34 5.52
N LYS A 264 7.98 17.82 4.69
CA LYS A 264 8.90 16.96 3.92
C LYS A 264 9.80 16.11 4.81
N ASP A 265 10.02 16.53 6.06
CA ASP A 265 10.70 15.82 7.14
C ASP A 265 9.80 14.77 7.81
N PHE A 266 9.05 14.01 7.02
CA PHE A 266 8.03 13.07 7.47
C PHE A 266 8.57 11.93 8.34
N SER A 267 9.87 11.62 8.26
CA SER A 267 10.52 10.66 9.15
C SER A 267 10.31 11.05 10.62
N LYS A 268 10.38 12.36 10.94
CA LYS A 268 10.12 12.87 12.28
C LYS A 268 8.67 12.66 12.72
N ASP A 269 7.72 12.66 11.78
CA ASP A 269 6.32 12.40 12.07
C ASP A 269 6.09 10.92 12.41
N VAL A 270 6.73 10.00 11.66
CA VAL A 270 6.72 8.57 11.95
C VAL A 270 7.35 8.27 13.30
N LEU A 271 8.56 8.81 13.55
CA LEU A 271 9.29 8.61 14.79
C LEU A 271 8.57 9.20 15.99
N HIS A 272 7.93 10.37 15.82
CA HIS A 272 7.07 10.95 16.86
C HIS A 272 5.93 10.02 17.27
N MET A 273 5.24 9.41 16.29
CA MET A 273 4.17 8.45 16.61
C MET A 273 4.70 7.23 17.36
N ALA A 274 5.87 6.72 16.98
CA ALA A 274 6.54 5.64 17.71
C ALA A 274 6.92 6.07 19.13
N ASP A 275 7.49 7.27 19.32
CA ASP A 275 7.91 7.81 20.63
C ASP A 275 6.75 8.01 21.60
N ILE A 276 5.56 8.33 21.10
CA ILE A 276 4.36 8.43 21.93
C ILE A 276 3.64 7.10 22.16
N GLY A 277 4.26 5.96 21.71
CA GLY A 277 3.88 4.60 22.05
C GLY A 277 2.99 3.87 21.04
N PHE A 278 2.86 4.37 19.82
CA PHE A 278 2.18 3.63 18.74
C PHE A 278 3.19 2.79 17.94
N THR A 279 2.86 1.53 17.70
CA THR A 279 3.78 0.56 17.09
C THR A 279 3.43 0.14 15.67
N GLU A 280 2.21 0.40 15.20
CA GLU A 280 1.72 0.01 13.88
C GLU A 280 1.50 1.27 13.03
N LEU A 281 2.44 1.62 12.16
CA LEU A 281 2.51 2.92 11.51
C LEU A 281 2.50 2.82 9.99
N SER A 282 1.76 3.73 9.35
CA SER A 282 1.73 3.91 7.90
C SER A 282 1.64 5.41 7.59
N VAL A 283 2.60 5.97 6.89
CA VAL A 283 2.59 7.38 6.47
C VAL A 283 2.88 7.47 4.98
N GLU A 284 1.93 8.03 4.23
CA GLU A 284 1.98 8.09 2.78
C GLU A 284 2.14 9.52 2.25
N PRO A 285 2.79 9.69 1.08
CA PRO A 285 2.83 11.00 0.43
C PRO A 285 1.43 11.38 -0.03
N VAL A 286 1.09 12.66 0.10
CA VAL A 286 -0.13 13.19 -0.49
C VAL A 286 -0.11 13.02 -2.01
N VAL A 287 -1.28 12.67 -2.56
CA VAL A 287 -1.52 12.65 -4.00
C VAL A 287 -2.61 13.68 -4.27
N THR A 288 -2.23 14.82 -4.82
CA THR A 288 -3.13 15.96 -5.02
C THR A 288 -2.65 16.84 -6.17
N THR A 289 -3.57 17.53 -6.79
CA THR A 289 -3.31 18.59 -7.78
C THR A 289 -3.18 19.97 -7.15
N ASP A 290 -3.40 20.11 -5.84
CA ASP A 290 -3.15 21.36 -5.11
C ASP A 290 -1.65 21.61 -4.99
N GLU A 291 -1.11 22.53 -5.80
CA GLU A 291 0.31 22.87 -5.86
C GLU A 291 0.91 23.29 -4.51
N ARG A 292 0.08 23.73 -3.56
CA ARG A 292 0.54 24.11 -2.21
C ARG A 292 0.94 22.90 -1.37
N LEU A 293 0.36 21.73 -1.67
CA LEU A 293 0.53 20.50 -0.91
C LEU A 293 1.29 19.43 -1.70
N ALA A 294 1.23 19.51 -3.04
CA ALA A 294 1.81 18.53 -3.94
C ALA A 294 3.35 18.57 -3.90
N PHE A 295 3.95 17.42 -4.11
CA PHE A 295 5.38 17.30 -4.34
C PHE A 295 5.71 17.50 -5.81
N THR A 296 6.95 17.94 -6.04
CA THR A 296 7.57 18.05 -7.36
C THR A 296 8.77 17.10 -7.47
N GLU A 297 9.29 16.90 -8.67
CA GLU A 297 10.52 16.10 -8.88
C GLU A 297 11.73 16.71 -8.12
N GLN A 298 11.73 18.02 -7.86
CA GLN A 298 12.79 18.68 -7.11
C GLN A 298 12.81 18.28 -5.63
N ASP A 299 11.70 17.77 -5.10
CA ASP A 299 11.60 17.31 -3.71
C ASP A 299 12.16 15.89 -3.51
N LEU A 300 12.25 15.09 -4.60
CA LEU A 300 12.63 13.69 -4.53
C LEU A 300 13.95 13.42 -3.79
N PRO A 301 15.06 14.17 -4.01
CA PRO A 301 16.29 13.87 -3.29
C PRO A 301 16.15 14.03 -1.77
N GLY A 302 15.41 15.05 -1.32
CA GLY A 302 15.12 15.25 0.10
C GLY A 302 14.24 14.17 0.68
N LEU A 303 13.19 13.78 -0.04
CA LEU A 303 12.29 12.69 0.38
C LEU A 303 12.99 11.33 0.40
N PHE A 304 13.93 11.08 -0.51
CA PHE A 304 14.75 9.86 -0.48
C PHE A 304 15.63 9.82 0.77
N ALA A 305 16.26 10.93 1.12
CA ALA A 305 17.06 11.04 2.34
C ALA A 305 16.23 10.79 3.62
N GLU A 306 14.97 11.24 3.64
CA GLU A 306 14.06 10.94 4.77
C GLU A 306 13.70 9.46 4.87
N TYR A 307 13.52 8.75 3.74
CA TYR A 307 13.35 7.30 3.74
C TYR A 307 14.60 6.57 4.21
N ASP A 308 15.79 7.04 3.82
CA ASP A 308 17.07 6.47 4.27
C ASP A 308 17.22 6.62 5.79
N LEU A 309 16.98 7.84 6.31
CA LEU A 309 17.00 8.11 7.73
C LEU A 309 16.01 7.21 8.48
N LEU A 310 14.79 7.07 7.98
CA LEU A 310 13.77 6.24 8.61
C LEU A 310 14.16 4.75 8.60
N ALA A 311 14.84 4.26 7.56
CA ALA A 311 15.31 2.89 7.50
C ALA A 311 16.41 2.61 8.53
N GLU A 312 17.35 3.52 8.70
CA GLU A 312 18.41 3.42 9.73
C GLU A 312 17.83 3.48 11.15
N GLU A 313 16.89 4.39 11.41
CA GLU A 313 16.20 4.49 12.70
C GLU A 313 15.35 3.23 12.99
N TYR A 314 14.70 2.67 11.98
CA TYR A 314 13.95 1.42 12.09
C TYR A 314 14.83 0.27 12.56
N LEU A 315 16.02 0.09 11.94
CA LEU A 315 16.99 -0.91 12.30
C LEU A 315 17.55 -0.68 13.72
N THR A 316 17.96 0.54 14.01
CA THR A 316 18.52 0.93 15.32
C THR A 316 17.53 0.59 16.43
N ARG A 317 16.30 1.02 16.33
CA ARG A 317 15.25 0.74 17.33
C ARG A 317 14.93 -0.74 17.44
N THR A 318 14.98 -1.47 16.34
CA THR A 318 14.78 -2.94 16.35
C THR A 318 15.88 -3.63 17.15
N TRP A 319 17.14 -3.27 16.95
CA TRP A 319 18.28 -3.84 17.69
C TRP A 319 18.34 -3.41 19.15
N GLU A 320 17.84 -2.21 19.48
CA GLU A 320 17.75 -1.72 20.85
C GLU A 320 16.56 -2.31 21.63
N GLY A 321 15.71 -3.12 20.98
CA GLY A 321 14.54 -3.76 21.61
C GLY A 321 13.33 -2.84 21.77
N ASN A 322 13.26 -1.74 21.02
CA ASN A 322 12.13 -0.82 20.97
C ASN A 322 11.58 -0.69 19.51
N PRO A 323 11.17 -1.81 18.88
CA PRO A 323 10.75 -1.82 17.50
C PRO A 323 9.39 -1.14 17.31
N PHE A 324 9.18 -0.60 16.12
CA PHE A 324 7.87 -0.26 15.59
C PHE A 324 7.74 -0.89 14.20
N LEU A 325 6.52 -1.11 13.75
CA LEU A 325 6.23 -1.63 12.43
C LEU A 325 5.88 -0.46 11.51
N PHE A 326 6.64 -0.30 10.43
CA PHE A 326 6.32 0.65 9.39
C PHE A 326 5.83 -0.11 8.15
N PHE A 327 4.52 -0.01 7.88
CA PHE A 327 3.82 -0.80 6.85
C PHE A 327 4.54 -0.82 5.49
N HIS A 328 5.14 0.32 5.09
CA HIS A 328 5.80 0.45 3.80
C HIS A 328 7.17 -0.23 3.71
N PHE A 329 7.72 -0.69 4.84
CA PHE A 329 8.95 -1.48 4.90
C PHE A 329 8.69 -2.98 5.01
N LEU A 330 7.41 -3.39 5.10
CA LEU A 330 7.03 -4.79 5.10
C LEU A 330 7.01 -5.32 3.66
N GLN A 331 8.05 -6.05 3.29
CA GLN A 331 8.11 -6.78 2.02
C GLN A 331 8.33 -8.25 2.34
N GLU A 332 7.34 -9.10 2.05
CA GLU A 332 7.50 -10.53 2.20
C GLU A 332 8.32 -11.10 1.03
N MET A 333 9.58 -11.43 1.27
CA MET A 333 10.48 -12.03 0.28
C MET A 333 10.25 -13.54 0.13
N TYR A 334 9.93 -14.24 1.23
CA TYR A 334 9.85 -15.71 1.24
C TYR A 334 8.45 -16.26 0.94
N HIS A 335 7.39 -15.56 1.31
CA HIS A 335 6.00 -15.99 1.17
C HIS A 335 5.11 -14.93 0.52
N GLY A 336 5.70 -14.05 -0.26
CA GLY A 336 5.02 -12.90 -0.87
C GLY A 336 3.66 -13.23 -1.50
N PRO A 337 2.84 -12.22 -1.76
CA PRO A 337 1.48 -12.38 -2.27
C PRO A 337 1.45 -13.27 -3.51
N CYS A 338 0.32 -13.93 -3.75
CA CYS A 338 0.15 -14.76 -4.96
C CYS A 338 0.46 -13.93 -6.22
N LEU A 339 0.86 -14.61 -7.30
CA LEU A 339 1.27 -13.96 -8.54
C LEU A 339 0.23 -12.95 -9.04
N GLN A 340 -1.07 -13.26 -8.95
CA GLN A 340 -2.15 -12.36 -9.36
C GLN A 340 -2.09 -11.02 -8.62
N LYS A 341 -1.90 -11.03 -7.29
CA LYS A 341 -1.77 -9.81 -6.48
C LYS A 341 -0.52 -9.01 -6.85
N ARG A 342 0.58 -9.69 -7.18
CA ARG A 342 1.80 -9.05 -7.66
C ARG A 342 1.63 -8.37 -9.02
N LEU A 343 0.72 -8.89 -9.85
CA LEU A 343 0.45 -8.33 -11.17
C LEU A 343 -0.53 -7.16 -11.15
N SER A 344 -1.65 -7.28 -10.42
CA SER A 344 -2.78 -6.34 -10.49
C SER A 344 -2.99 -5.45 -9.26
N GLY A 345 -2.28 -5.70 -8.16
CA GLY A 345 -2.37 -4.88 -6.94
C GLY A 345 -3.69 -5.07 -6.17
N CYS A 346 -4.42 -3.97 -5.91
CA CYS A 346 -5.58 -3.95 -5.02
C CYS A 346 -6.86 -4.58 -5.60
N GLY A 347 -6.92 -4.82 -6.91
CA GLY A 347 -8.09 -5.38 -7.57
C GLY A 347 -9.26 -4.39 -7.77
N ALA A 348 -9.00 -3.07 -7.71
CA ALA A 348 -10.00 -2.04 -7.93
C ALA A 348 -10.75 -2.27 -9.26
N GLY A 349 -12.08 -2.13 -9.22
CA GLY A 349 -12.96 -2.26 -10.37
C GLY A 349 -13.30 -3.68 -10.80
N HIS A 350 -12.66 -4.72 -10.23
CA HIS A 350 -12.96 -6.12 -10.60
C HIS A 350 -12.99 -7.09 -9.42
N GLU A 351 -12.10 -6.97 -8.42
CA GLU A 351 -12.13 -7.76 -7.18
C GLU A 351 -12.55 -6.94 -5.97
N TYR A 352 -12.50 -5.63 -6.09
CA TYR A 352 -12.81 -4.64 -5.07
C TYR A 352 -13.66 -3.52 -5.68
N ALA A 353 -14.67 -3.06 -4.97
CA ALA A 353 -15.51 -1.92 -5.35
C ALA A 353 -15.86 -1.05 -4.14
N ALA A 354 -16.19 0.22 -4.38
CA ALA A 354 -16.79 1.11 -3.40
C ALA A 354 -18.30 1.23 -3.63
N VAL A 355 -19.07 1.35 -2.56
CA VAL A 355 -20.51 1.51 -2.56
C VAL A 355 -20.88 2.83 -1.89
N THR A 356 -21.59 3.71 -2.57
CA THR A 356 -22.04 5.00 -2.01
C THR A 356 -23.25 4.83 -1.08
N PRO A 357 -23.61 5.83 -0.28
CA PRO A 357 -24.85 5.80 0.52
C PRO A 357 -26.10 5.60 -0.31
N GLU A 358 -26.10 6.01 -1.57
CA GLU A 358 -27.19 5.89 -2.53
C GLU A 358 -27.23 4.51 -3.21
N GLY A 359 -26.16 3.71 -3.03
CA GLY A 359 -26.03 2.37 -3.59
C GLY A 359 -25.36 2.30 -4.97
N GLU A 360 -24.69 3.36 -5.40
CA GLU A 360 -23.88 3.33 -6.62
C GLU A 360 -22.58 2.57 -6.40
N LEU A 361 -22.08 1.91 -7.45
CA LEU A 361 -20.87 1.11 -7.46
C LEU A 361 -19.75 1.82 -8.21
N TYR A 362 -18.58 1.94 -7.60
CA TYR A 362 -17.39 2.54 -8.19
C TYR A 362 -16.16 1.61 -8.05
N PRO A 363 -15.12 1.74 -8.90
CA PRO A 363 -13.93 0.90 -8.83
C PRO A 363 -13.22 0.94 -7.47
N CYS A 364 -13.15 2.11 -6.84
CA CYS A 364 -12.69 2.30 -5.47
C CYS A 364 -13.15 3.65 -4.93
N HIS A 365 -12.90 3.90 -3.63
CA HIS A 365 -13.27 5.14 -2.96
C HIS A 365 -12.74 6.43 -3.61
N GLN A 366 -11.64 6.37 -4.37
CA GLN A 366 -11.09 7.55 -5.05
C GLN A 366 -11.80 7.90 -6.38
N PHE A 367 -12.61 7.00 -6.91
CA PHE A 367 -13.40 7.25 -8.11
C PHE A 367 -14.85 7.67 -7.79
N VAL A 368 -15.26 7.60 -6.51
CA VAL A 368 -16.61 7.99 -6.10
C VAL A 368 -16.89 9.45 -6.44
N GLY A 369 -18.08 9.72 -7.00
CA GLY A 369 -18.50 11.04 -7.47
C GLY A 369 -18.05 11.38 -8.91
N ARG A 370 -17.35 10.47 -9.58
CA ARG A 370 -16.95 10.61 -10.99
C ARG A 370 -17.84 9.71 -11.84
N GLU A 371 -18.91 10.27 -12.41
CA GLU A 371 -19.97 9.53 -13.13
C GLU A 371 -19.42 8.60 -14.22
N GLU A 372 -18.35 9.01 -14.92
CA GLU A 372 -17.71 8.22 -15.97
C GLU A 372 -17.14 6.89 -15.47
N PHE A 373 -16.85 6.78 -14.16
CA PHE A 373 -16.35 5.57 -13.51
C PHE A 373 -17.43 4.81 -12.72
N CYS A 374 -18.69 5.21 -12.80
CA CYS A 374 -19.77 4.45 -12.18
C CYS A 374 -19.92 3.07 -12.86
N LEU A 375 -19.75 1.99 -12.07
CA LEU A 375 -19.85 0.61 -12.54
C LEU A 375 -21.29 0.09 -12.60
N GLY A 376 -22.22 0.78 -11.96
CA GLY A 376 -23.62 0.40 -11.81
C GLY A 376 -24.18 0.75 -10.45
N ASP A 377 -25.19 0.04 -10.00
CA ASP A 377 -25.84 0.23 -8.71
C ASP A 377 -26.24 -1.11 -8.05
N LEU A 378 -26.64 -1.07 -6.79
CA LEU A 378 -27.01 -2.28 -6.04
C LEU A 378 -28.29 -2.98 -6.58
N ASP A 379 -29.14 -2.29 -7.33
CA ASP A 379 -30.37 -2.89 -7.89
C ASP A 379 -30.10 -3.59 -9.23
N LYS A 380 -29.16 -3.07 -10.04
CA LYS A 380 -28.79 -3.62 -11.35
C LYS A 380 -27.49 -4.42 -11.33
N GLY A 381 -26.69 -4.27 -10.27
CA GLY A 381 -25.35 -4.84 -10.18
C GLY A 381 -24.33 -4.10 -11.06
N PHE A 382 -23.25 -4.79 -11.40
CA PHE A 382 -22.19 -4.26 -12.28
C PHE A 382 -22.66 -4.29 -13.74
N VAL A 383 -22.98 -3.12 -14.30
CA VAL A 383 -23.49 -2.98 -15.69
C VAL A 383 -22.41 -2.51 -16.67
N ARG A 384 -21.27 -1.98 -16.16
CA ARG A 384 -20.12 -1.52 -16.95
C ARG A 384 -19.02 -2.58 -16.98
N GLU A 385 -19.32 -3.71 -17.62
CA GLU A 385 -18.33 -4.80 -17.79
C GLU A 385 -17.10 -4.33 -18.57
N ASP A 386 -17.29 -3.43 -19.56
CA ASP A 386 -16.23 -2.78 -20.31
C ASP A 386 -15.20 -2.08 -19.40
N LEU A 387 -15.69 -1.31 -18.43
CA LEU A 387 -14.85 -0.60 -17.48
C LEU A 387 -14.20 -1.55 -16.47
N SER A 388 -14.93 -2.54 -15.96
CA SER A 388 -14.35 -3.56 -15.08
C SER A 388 -13.22 -4.35 -15.77
N ASP A 389 -13.38 -4.67 -17.05
CA ASP A 389 -12.36 -5.32 -17.86
C ASP A 389 -11.16 -4.40 -18.11
N GLU A 390 -11.35 -3.11 -18.30
CA GLU A 390 -10.27 -2.14 -18.42
C GLU A 390 -9.40 -2.11 -17.16
N PHE A 391 -10.01 -2.05 -15.97
CA PHE A 391 -9.30 -2.12 -14.69
C PHE A 391 -8.57 -3.45 -14.53
N ARG A 392 -9.23 -4.56 -14.83
CA ARG A 392 -8.68 -5.92 -14.75
C ARG A 392 -7.45 -6.10 -15.61
N HIS A 393 -7.47 -5.56 -16.84
CA HIS A 393 -6.37 -5.65 -17.79
C HIS A 393 -5.31 -4.54 -17.61
N SER A 394 -5.47 -3.64 -16.63
CA SER A 394 -4.48 -2.61 -16.30
C SER A 394 -3.46 -3.10 -15.28
N HIS A 395 -2.72 -4.15 -15.60
CA HIS A 395 -1.70 -4.81 -14.76
C HIS A 395 -0.27 -4.50 -15.21
N VAL A 396 0.74 -4.89 -14.42
CA VAL A 396 2.16 -4.55 -14.66
C VAL A 396 2.69 -4.95 -16.03
N LEU A 397 2.15 -6.00 -16.63
CA LEU A 397 2.61 -6.49 -17.94
C LEU A 397 1.89 -5.81 -19.11
N SER A 398 0.79 -5.10 -18.86
CA SER A 398 0.08 -4.32 -19.87
C SER A 398 0.45 -2.83 -19.83
N LYS A 399 1.13 -2.38 -18.77
CA LYS A 399 1.62 -1.01 -18.62
C LYS A 399 3.03 -0.91 -19.16
N GLU A 400 3.24 -0.13 -20.23
CA GLU A 400 4.52 0.01 -20.90
C GLU A 400 5.66 0.36 -19.93
N ASP A 401 5.46 1.39 -19.09
CA ASP A 401 6.45 1.83 -18.09
C ASP A 401 6.76 0.76 -17.02
N CYS A 402 5.89 -0.25 -16.84
CA CYS A 402 6.07 -1.30 -15.84
C CYS A 402 6.76 -2.55 -16.38
N GLN A 403 6.70 -2.81 -17.69
CA GLN A 403 7.25 -4.03 -18.28
C GLN A 403 8.76 -4.18 -18.01
N GLU A 404 9.49 -3.06 -18.12
CA GLU A 404 10.94 -3.01 -17.87
C GLU A 404 11.29 -2.48 -16.47
N CYS A 405 10.30 -2.26 -15.60
CA CYS A 405 10.53 -1.77 -14.24
C CYS A 405 11.00 -2.89 -13.33
N TRP A 406 12.13 -2.71 -12.65
CA TRP A 406 12.63 -3.68 -11.68
C TRP A 406 11.69 -3.91 -10.49
N ALA A 407 10.95 -2.88 -10.09
CA ALA A 407 10.04 -2.91 -8.94
C ALA A 407 8.65 -3.52 -9.26
N ARG A 408 8.40 -3.97 -10.51
CA ARG A 408 7.04 -4.34 -10.96
C ARG A 408 6.32 -5.35 -10.08
N PHE A 409 7.01 -6.37 -9.60
CA PHE A 409 6.42 -7.42 -8.76
C PHE A 409 6.32 -7.09 -7.27
N HIS A 410 6.91 -5.97 -6.85
CA HIS A 410 6.79 -5.41 -5.50
C HIS A 410 5.79 -4.24 -5.45
N CYS A 411 5.72 -3.45 -6.52
CA CYS A 411 4.83 -2.29 -6.66
C CYS A 411 3.44 -2.65 -7.18
N SER A 412 3.31 -3.74 -7.96
CA SER A 412 2.05 -4.19 -8.58
C SER A 412 1.41 -3.15 -9.54
N GLY A 413 2.22 -2.27 -10.15
CA GLY A 413 1.78 -1.31 -11.17
C GLY A 413 1.22 0.02 -10.65
N GLY A 414 1.33 0.30 -9.35
CA GLY A 414 0.88 1.55 -8.73
C GLY A 414 -0.64 1.69 -8.61
N CYS A 415 -1.08 2.87 -8.19
CA CYS A 415 -2.50 3.18 -7.98
C CYS A 415 -3.16 3.60 -9.31
N HIS A 416 -4.29 2.97 -9.67
CA HIS A 416 -5.06 3.32 -10.86
C HIS A 416 -5.66 4.73 -10.78
N ALA A 417 -6.15 5.13 -9.61
CA ALA A 417 -6.70 6.47 -9.41
C ALA A 417 -5.64 7.56 -9.61
N ASN A 418 -4.41 7.32 -9.11
CA ASN A 418 -3.32 8.26 -9.33
C ASN A 418 -2.91 8.31 -10.81
N ALA A 419 -2.86 7.16 -11.48
CA ALA A 419 -2.53 7.07 -12.90
C ALA A 419 -3.53 7.86 -13.74
N GLU A 420 -4.80 7.66 -13.50
CA GLU A 420 -5.88 8.35 -14.19
C GLU A 420 -5.90 9.85 -13.88
N GLN A 421 -5.81 10.24 -12.61
CA GLN A 421 -5.86 11.65 -12.18
C GLN A 421 -4.75 12.50 -12.80
N PHE A 422 -3.53 11.96 -12.94
CA PHE A 422 -2.37 12.72 -13.42
C PHE A 422 -2.09 12.54 -14.91
N ASN A 423 -2.52 11.43 -15.50
CA ASN A 423 -2.19 11.10 -16.89
C ASN A 423 -3.44 10.86 -17.77
N GLY A 424 -4.64 10.82 -17.20
CA GLY A 424 -5.88 10.51 -17.92
C GLY A 424 -5.91 9.08 -18.47
N ASP A 425 -5.12 8.16 -17.90
CA ASP A 425 -4.95 6.81 -18.42
C ASP A 425 -4.55 5.85 -17.29
N LEU A 426 -5.37 4.84 -17.02
CA LEU A 426 -5.11 3.82 -16.00
C LEU A 426 -3.80 3.07 -16.20
N LYS A 427 -3.29 3.03 -17.44
CA LYS A 427 -2.07 2.31 -17.82
C LYS A 427 -0.81 3.15 -17.73
N LYS A 428 -0.91 4.45 -17.48
CA LYS A 428 0.23 5.36 -17.32
C LYS A 428 0.48 5.69 -15.84
N PRO A 429 1.40 4.99 -15.15
CA PRO A 429 1.65 5.24 -13.74
C PRO A 429 2.11 6.69 -13.46
N TYR A 430 1.73 7.23 -12.31
CA TYR A 430 2.18 8.54 -11.86
C TYR A 430 3.66 8.50 -11.47
N ARG A 431 4.53 9.17 -12.23
CA ARG A 431 6.00 9.04 -12.14
C ARG A 431 6.58 9.36 -10.77
N LEU A 432 6.08 10.41 -10.11
CA LEU A 432 6.56 10.78 -8.78
C LEU A 432 6.25 9.68 -7.76
N ALA A 433 5.04 9.11 -7.79
CA ALA A 433 4.67 7.98 -6.95
C ALA A 433 5.54 6.74 -7.25
N CYS A 434 5.89 6.50 -8.53
CA CYS A 434 6.82 5.44 -8.91
C CYS A 434 8.22 5.63 -8.30
N ALA A 435 8.75 6.85 -8.31
CA ALA A 435 10.06 7.16 -7.73
C ALA A 435 10.07 6.91 -6.22
N LEU A 436 9.07 7.40 -5.49
CA LEU A 436 8.93 7.19 -4.05
C LEU A 436 8.71 5.71 -3.70
N GLN A 437 7.92 4.98 -4.49
CA GLN A 437 7.71 3.55 -4.26
C GLN A 437 8.98 2.73 -4.46
N LYS A 438 9.78 3.03 -5.50
CA LYS A 438 11.07 2.39 -5.71
C LYS A 438 11.99 2.60 -4.53
N LYS A 439 12.10 3.83 -4.01
CA LYS A 439 12.92 4.14 -2.84
C LYS A 439 12.45 3.38 -1.61
N ARG A 440 11.15 3.32 -1.35
CA ARG A 440 10.59 2.53 -0.23
C ARG A 440 10.95 1.04 -0.33
N ILE A 441 10.90 0.48 -1.54
CA ILE A 441 11.26 -0.93 -1.77
C ILE A 441 12.76 -1.14 -1.51
N GLU A 442 13.65 -0.24 -2.00
CA GLU A 442 15.09 -0.32 -1.72
C GLU A 442 15.38 -0.30 -0.21
N CYS A 443 14.74 0.62 0.54
CA CYS A 443 14.85 0.67 1.99
C CYS A 443 14.35 -0.61 2.66
N ALA A 444 13.22 -1.16 2.22
CA ALA A 444 12.66 -2.40 2.76
C ALA A 444 13.58 -3.61 2.51
N LEU A 445 14.14 -3.72 1.31
CA LEU A 445 15.12 -4.76 0.95
C LEU A 445 16.40 -4.66 1.79
N TYR A 446 16.89 -3.43 1.99
CA TYR A 446 18.04 -3.16 2.85
C TYR A 446 17.79 -3.60 4.30
N ILE A 447 16.64 -3.23 4.86
CA ILE A 447 16.26 -3.62 6.23
C ILE A 447 16.25 -5.15 6.35
N GLN A 448 15.65 -5.85 5.40
CA GLN A 448 15.60 -7.32 5.43
C GLN A 448 16.99 -7.95 5.33
N ALA A 449 17.87 -7.43 4.46
CA ALA A 449 19.23 -7.89 4.36
C ALA A 449 20.00 -7.72 5.68
N GLN A 450 19.88 -6.54 6.32
CA GLN A 450 20.53 -6.25 7.61
C GLN A 450 20.02 -7.17 8.73
N LEU A 451 18.70 -7.41 8.80
CA LEU A 451 18.12 -8.30 9.80
C LEU A 451 18.55 -9.75 9.59
N ALA A 452 18.56 -10.24 8.35
CA ALA A 452 18.99 -11.59 8.01
C ALA A 452 20.50 -11.84 8.27
N MET A 453 21.33 -10.81 8.18
CA MET A 453 22.77 -10.91 8.50
C MET A 453 23.06 -10.88 10.01
N ALA A 454 22.10 -10.42 10.82
CA ALA A 454 22.22 -10.35 12.28
C ALA A 454 21.74 -11.62 13.00
N GLU A 455 21.00 -12.51 12.31
CA GLU A 455 20.60 -13.85 12.77
C GLU A 455 21.74 -14.87 12.60
#